data_e749162947858223c4e8e7589efab24f
#
_entry.id   e749162947858223c4e8e7589efab24f
#
_cell.length_a   1.000
_cell.length_b   1.000
_cell.length_c   1.000
_cell.angle_alpha   90.00
_cell.angle_beta   90.00
_cell.angle_gamma   90.00
#
_symmetry.space_group_name_H-M   'P 1'
#
loop_
_entity.id
_entity.type
_entity.pdbx_description
1 polymer ?
#
loop_
_entity_poly.entity_id
_entity_poly.type
_entity_poly.pdbx_seq_one_letter_code
_entity_poly.pdbx_strand_id
1 'polypeptide(L)'
;HLVQFASAERAWLFPLQDSACAQAVAGLLARLGVDAIDVAPSKYFADVAAVREAEVRRVRDWWADRGIEITGMQSLLYGTQGLNLFGPPDVQQRMLAYLAAVCRVGAWLGATRLVFGSPANRNRAGLTDTEAWARALEFFGRLAEVAAEAGVTICLEGVHPHYGANFMTDTASSLRMARALN
;
A
#
# COMPACT_ATOMS: atom_id res chain seq x y z
N HIS A 1 -17.64 0.84 -9.82
CA HIS A 1 -16.98 2.08 -9.40
C HIS A 1 -16.04 1.79 -8.23
N LEU A 2 -14.75 2.11 -8.39
CA LEU A 2 -13.74 1.96 -7.35
C LEU A 2 -13.92 3.06 -6.30
N VAL A 3 -14.05 2.70 -5.02
CA VAL A 3 -14.12 3.65 -3.91
C VAL A 3 -12.89 3.49 -3.03
N GLN A 4 -12.15 4.59 -2.86
CA GLN A 4 -10.98 4.66 -2.00
C GLN A 4 -11.39 5.17 -0.62
N PHE A 5 -11.26 4.34 0.41
CA PHE A 5 -11.48 4.76 1.79
C PHE A 5 -10.20 5.29 2.42
N ALA A 6 -10.04 6.62 2.42
CA ALA A 6 -9.04 7.30 3.23
C ALA A 6 -9.74 7.93 4.44
N SER A 7 -9.61 7.36 5.63
CA SER A 7 -9.99 8.05 6.86
C SER A 7 -8.77 8.34 7.72
N ALA A 8 -8.63 9.61 8.10
CA ALA A 8 -7.48 10.18 8.81
C ALA A 8 -7.54 10.01 10.33
N GLU A 9 -8.31 9.10 10.90
CA GLU A 9 -8.46 9.00 12.36
C GLU A 9 -8.11 7.63 12.95
N ARG A 10 -7.45 7.72 14.08
CA ARG A 10 -6.79 6.72 14.92
C ARG A 10 -7.72 5.73 15.58
N ALA A 11 -8.57 5.01 14.99
CA ALA A 11 -9.30 4.00 15.75
C ALA A 11 -10.03 2.95 14.91
N TRP A 12 -9.32 2.19 14.07
CA TRP A 12 -10.02 1.11 13.36
C TRP A 12 -9.12 -0.12 13.16
N LEU A 13 -8.59 -0.65 14.27
CA LEU A 13 -8.25 -2.06 14.35
C LEU A 13 -9.56 -2.82 14.57
N PHE A 14 -10.19 -3.27 13.52
CA PHE A 14 -11.33 -4.15 13.64
C PHE A 14 -10.94 -5.60 13.40
N PRO A 15 -11.26 -6.48 14.32
CA PRO A 15 -11.61 -7.83 13.91
C PRO A 15 -12.89 -7.68 13.07
N LEU A 16 -12.77 -7.79 11.76
CA LEU A 16 -13.88 -7.57 10.81
C LEU A 16 -15.13 -8.40 11.10
N GLN A 17 -14.96 -9.53 11.75
CA GLN A 17 -16.01 -10.52 11.91
C GLN A 17 -17.15 -10.13 12.83
N ASP A 18 -16.96 -9.13 13.73
CA ASP A 18 -17.93 -8.78 14.76
C ASP A 18 -18.26 -7.29 14.88
N SER A 19 -17.72 -6.41 14.02
CA SER A 19 -18.04 -5.00 14.13
C SER A 19 -19.29 -4.64 13.34
N ALA A 20 -20.31 -4.14 14.04
CA ALA A 20 -21.51 -3.55 13.43
C ALA A 20 -21.16 -2.48 12.37
N CYS A 21 -20.01 -1.81 12.53
CA CYS A 21 -19.51 -0.81 11.59
C CYS A 21 -19.08 -1.44 10.25
N ALA A 22 -18.31 -2.53 10.24
CA ALA A 22 -17.90 -3.18 9.00
C ALA A 22 -19.10 -3.74 8.22
N GLN A 23 -20.08 -4.29 8.94
CA GLN A 23 -21.33 -4.75 8.34
C GLN A 23 -22.15 -3.59 7.75
N ALA A 24 -22.26 -2.47 8.47
CA ALA A 24 -22.94 -1.28 7.99
C ALA A 24 -22.27 -0.69 6.74
N VAL A 25 -20.94 -0.64 6.71
CA VAL A 25 -20.16 -0.18 5.54
C VAL A 25 -20.40 -1.13 4.35
N ALA A 26 -20.29 -2.42 4.53
CA ALA A 26 -20.52 -3.39 3.46
C ALA A 26 -21.96 -3.29 2.90
N GLY A 27 -22.96 -3.15 3.79
CA GLY A 27 -24.35 -2.94 3.39
C GLY A 27 -24.58 -1.62 2.64
N LEU A 28 -23.87 -0.55 2.99
CA LEU A 28 -23.90 0.72 2.27
C LEU A 28 -23.29 0.57 0.87
N LEU A 29 -22.11 -0.06 0.78
CA LEU A 29 -21.42 -0.29 -0.49
C LEU A 29 -22.28 -1.11 -1.45
N ALA A 30 -22.89 -2.18 -0.96
CA ALA A 30 -23.80 -3.02 -1.76
C ALA A 30 -25.00 -2.21 -2.28
N ARG A 31 -25.61 -1.36 -1.44
CA ARG A 31 -26.72 -0.48 -1.88
C ARG A 31 -26.31 0.56 -2.93
N LEU A 32 -25.04 0.97 -2.92
CA LEU A 32 -24.48 1.93 -3.88
C LEU A 32 -23.96 1.25 -5.16
N GLY A 33 -24.10 -0.08 -5.27
CA GLY A 33 -23.59 -0.85 -6.41
C GLY A 33 -22.06 -0.86 -6.49
N VAL A 34 -21.37 -0.76 -5.34
CA VAL A 34 -19.92 -0.86 -5.26
C VAL A 34 -19.56 -2.34 -5.08
N ASP A 35 -18.84 -2.90 -6.02
CA ASP A 35 -18.44 -4.30 -6.11
C ASP A 35 -16.93 -4.52 -5.92
N ALA A 36 -16.15 -3.44 -5.80
CA ALA A 36 -14.71 -3.51 -5.62
C ALA A 36 -14.20 -2.43 -4.67
N ILE A 37 -13.19 -2.77 -3.84
CA ILE A 37 -12.54 -1.84 -2.91
C ILE A 37 -11.02 -1.98 -2.89
N ASP A 38 -10.35 -0.90 -2.54
CA ASP A 38 -8.96 -0.91 -2.09
C ASP A 38 -8.89 -0.79 -0.57
N VAL A 39 -7.97 -1.54 0.05
CA VAL A 39 -7.82 -1.58 1.50
C VAL A 39 -6.44 -1.12 1.97
N ALA A 40 -6.34 -0.61 3.18
CA ALA A 40 -5.08 -0.34 3.85
C ALA A 40 -4.72 -1.53 4.76
N PRO A 41 -3.61 -2.26 4.53
CA PRO A 41 -3.33 -3.51 5.25
C PRO A 41 -3.23 -3.32 6.76
N SER A 42 -2.62 -2.22 7.22
CA SER A 42 -2.49 -1.90 8.65
C SER A 42 -3.81 -1.59 9.36
N LYS A 43 -4.92 -1.43 8.64
CA LYS A 43 -6.26 -1.29 9.21
C LYS A 43 -6.90 -2.64 9.56
N TYR A 44 -6.42 -3.72 8.95
CA TYR A 44 -6.92 -5.07 9.16
C TYR A 44 -5.98 -5.92 10.02
N PHE A 45 -4.67 -5.67 9.91
CA PHE A 45 -3.64 -6.49 10.54
C PHE A 45 -2.73 -5.60 11.39
N ALA A 46 -2.70 -5.87 12.70
CA ALA A 46 -1.87 -5.12 13.65
C ALA A 46 -0.38 -5.27 13.33
N ASP A 47 0.04 -6.45 12.89
CA ASP A 47 1.37 -6.74 12.39
C ASP A 47 1.29 -7.38 11.00
N VAL A 48 1.46 -6.54 9.98
CA VAL A 48 1.43 -6.98 8.58
C VAL A 48 2.56 -7.96 8.26
N ALA A 49 3.70 -7.86 8.95
CA ALA A 49 4.84 -8.71 8.70
C ALA A 49 4.66 -10.13 9.26
N ALA A 50 3.92 -10.27 10.35
CA ALA A 50 3.71 -11.54 11.06
C ALA A 50 2.34 -12.19 10.79
N VAL A 51 1.43 -11.52 10.07
CA VAL A 51 0.09 -12.06 9.81
C VAL A 51 0.16 -13.35 8.99
N ARG A 52 -0.69 -14.32 9.34
CA ARG A 52 -0.76 -15.62 8.66
C ARG A 52 -1.74 -15.58 7.49
N GLU A 53 -1.44 -16.33 6.45
CA GLU A 53 -2.27 -16.43 5.25
C GLU A 53 -3.76 -16.72 5.56
N ALA A 54 -4.03 -17.65 6.48
CA ALA A 54 -5.41 -18.01 6.85
C ALA A 54 -6.19 -16.83 7.45
N GLU A 55 -5.52 -15.90 8.14
CA GLU A 55 -6.13 -14.69 8.69
C GLU A 55 -6.45 -13.69 7.57
N VAL A 56 -5.55 -13.55 6.61
CA VAL A 56 -5.74 -12.67 5.46
C VAL A 56 -6.86 -13.18 4.55
N ARG A 57 -6.86 -14.49 4.27
CA ARG A 57 -7.92 -15.11 3.45
C ARG A 57 -9.31 -14.96 4.08
N ARG A 58 -9.44 -15.04 5.42
CA ARG A 58 -10.72 -14.75 6.08
C ARG A 58 -11.23 -13.33 5.81
N VAL A 59 -10.35 -12.34 5.75
CA VAL A 59 -10.74 -10.97 5.39
C VAL A 59 -11.24 -10.90 3.95
N ARG A 60 -10.51 -11.50 3.02
CA ARG A 60 -10.91 -11.59 1.61
C ARG A 60 -12.28 -12.25 1.47
N ASP A 61 -12.45 -13.42 2.07
CA ASP A 61 -13.67 -14.21 1.95
C ASP A 61 -14.87 -13.49 2.58
N TRP A 62 -14.64 -12.77 3.69
CA TRP A 62 -15.68 -11.95 4.32
C TRP A 62 -16.24 -10.85 3.38
N TRP A 63 -15.39 -10.21 2.60
CA TRP A 63 -15.81 -9.22 1.59
C TRP A 63 -16.47 -9.91 0.38
N ALA A 64 -15.88 -11.00 -0.10
CA ALA A 64 -16.39 -11.76 -1.23
C ALA A 64 -17.80 -12.31 -0.98
N ASP A 65 -18.09 -12.81 0.22
CA ASP A 65 -19.42 -13.28 0.65
C ASP A 65 -20.50 -12.18 0.58
N ARG A 66 -20.08 -10.90 0.48
CA ARG A 66 -20.93 -9.72 0.34
C ARG A 66 -20.95 -9.14 -1.07
N GLY A 67 -20.37 -9.87 -2.03
CA GLY A 67 -20.27 -9.44 -3.42
C GLY A 67 -19.28 -8.30 -3.64
N ILE A 68 -18.30 -8.10 -2.75
CA ILE A 68 -17.31 -7.03 -2.84
C ILE A 68 -15.91 -7.67 -2.97
N GLU A 69 -15.20 -7.33 -4.03
CA GLU A 69 -13.85 -7.80 -4.29
C GLU A 69 -12.80 -6.81 -3.74
N ILE A 70 -11.72 -7.32 -3.16
CA ILE A 70 -10.54 -6.51 -2.84
C ILE A 70 -9.61 -6.53 -4.05
N THR A 71 -9.52 -5.41 -4.77
CA THR A 71 -8.76 -5.31 -6.02
C THR A 71 -7.39 -4.67 -5.86
N GLY A 72 -7.19 -3.90 -4.80
CA GLY A 72 -5.94 -3.22 -4.53
C GLY A 72 -5.68 -2.93 -3.06
N MET A 73 -4.49 -2.43 -2.80
CA MET A 73 -4.13 -1.88 -1.49
C MET A 73 -3.52 -0.49 -1.62
N GLN A 74 -3.78 0.34 -0.64
CA GLN A 74 -3.20 1.67 -0.49
C GLN A 74 -2.59 1.85 0.90
N SER A 75 -1.93 2.99 1.14
CA SER A 75 -1.37 3.32 2.46
C SER A 75 -0.45 2.22 3.01
N LEU A 76 0.35 1.61 2.12
CA LEU A 76 1.14 0.40 2.40
C LEU A 76 2.06 0.53 3.61
N LEU A 77 2.56 1.75 3.88
CA LEU A 77 3.51 2.07 4.95
C LEU A 77 2.85 2.87 6.09
N TYR A 78 1.52 2.94 6.13
CA TYR A 78 0.82 3.67 7.19
C TYR A 78 1.10 3.05 8.57
N GLY A 79 1.47 3.91 9.53
CA GLY A 79 1.81 3.49 10.90
C GLY A 79 3.26 3.02 11.07
N THR A 80 4.04 2.84 10.00
CA THR A 80 5.46 2.50 10.12
C THR A 80 6.28 3.71 10.57
N GLN A 81 7.39 3.43 11.27
CA GLN A 81 8.33 4.45 11.75
C GLN A 81 9.75 4.11 11.30
N GLY A 82 10.54 5.15 11.02
CA GLY A 82 11.95 5.00 10.69
C GLY A 82 12.25 4.29 9.36
N LEU A 83 11.25 4.12 8.49
CA LEU A 83 11.41 3.58 7.14
C LEU A 83 11.46 4.72 6.13
N ASN A 84 12.52 4.77 5.33
CA ASN A 84 12.66 5.74 4.25
C ASN A 84 13.51 5.14 3.14
N LEU A 85 13.04 5.22 1.91
CA LEU A 85 13.76 4.70 0.74
C LEU A 85 15.10 5.41 0.49
N PHE A 86 15.27 6.64 1.00
CA PHE A 86 16.52 7.41 0.94
C PHE A 86 17.39 7.26 2.20
N GLY A 87 16.97 6.44 3.14
CA GLY A 87 17.72 6.14 4.36
C GLY A 87 18.99 5.35 4.12
N PRO A 88 19.78 5.09 5.18
CA PRO A 88 20.94 4.21 5.13
C PRO A 88 20.57 2.79 4.65
N PRO A 89 21.55 1.97 4.23
CA PRO A 89 21.27 0.64 3.64
C PRO A 89 20.44 -0.29 4.54
N ASP A 90 20.64 -0.25 5.86
CA ASP A 90 19.85 -1.04 6.82
C ASP A 90 18.39 -0.60 6.89
N VAL A 91 18.12 0.72 6.79
CA VAL A 91 16.76 1.28 6.72
C VAL A 91 16.07 0.85 5.44
N GLN A 92 16.75 0.94 4.31
CA GLN A 92 16.23 0.48 3.02
C GLN A 92 15.94 -1.02 3.04
N GLN A 93 16.83 -1.82 3.63
CA GLN A 93 16.62 -3.27 3.75
C GLN A 93 15.39 -3.60 4.61
N ARG A 94 15.23 -2.92 5.77
CA ARG A 94 14.03 -3.10 6.60
C ARG A 94 12.75 -2.68 5.86
N MET A 95 12.81 -1.59 5.12
CA MET A 95 11.66 -1.12 4.32
C MET A 95 11.30 -2.13 3.24
N LEU A 96 12.28 -2.67 2.53
CA LEU A 96 12.05 -3.69 1.50
C LEU A 96 11.48 -4.98 2.10
N ALA A 97 11.99 -5.44 3.24
CA ALA A 97 11.47 -6.61 3.95
C ALA A 97 10.01 -6.42 4.40
N TYR A 98 9.66 -5.23 4.90
CA TYR A 98 8.27 -4.89 5.23
C TYR A 98 7.38 -4.88 4.00
N LEU A 99 7.81 -4.25 2.90
CA LEU A 99 7.05 -4.22 1.65
C LEU A 99 6.91 -5.61 1.02
N ALA A 100 7.88 -6.51 1.20
CA ALA A 100 7.75 -7.90 0.81
C ALA A 100 6.60 -8.61 1.56
N ALA A 101 6.45 -8.33 2.87
CA ALA A 101 5.30 -8.83 3.62
C ALA A 101 3.98 -8.22 3.11
N VAL A 102 3.97 -6.92 2.81
CA VAL A 102 2.80 -6.25 2.19
C VAL A 102 2.43 -6.89 0.85
N CYS A 103 3.41 -7.20 -0.02
CA CYS A 103 3.17 -7.88 -1.29
C CYS A 103 2.53 -9.27 -1.09
N ARG A 104 3.04 -10.06 -0.12
CA ARG A 104 2.42 -11.36 0.23
C ARG A 104 0.98 -11.21 0.70
N VAL A 105 0.72 -10.23 1.57
CA VAL A 105 -0.65 -9.92 2.03
C VAL A 105 -1.54 -9.53 0.87
N GLY A 106 -1.06 -8.72 -0.06
CA GLY A 106 -1.77 -8.38 -1.30
C GLY A 106 -2.15 -9.62 -2.10
N ALA A 107 -1.20 -10.51 -2.34
CA ALA A 107 -1.45 -11.77 -3.04
C ALA A 107 -2.52 -12.64 -2.35
N TRP A 108 -2.46 -12.76 -1.01
CA TRP A 108 -3.44 -13.54 -0.24
C TRP A 108 -4.84 -12.89 -0.20
N LEU A 109 -4.91 -11.54 -0.28
CA LEU A 109 -6.18 -10.81 -0.40
C LEU A 109 -6.80 -10.90 -1.80
N GLY A 110 -6.02 -11.24 -2.83
CA GLY A 110 -6.41 -11.09 -4.24
C GLY A 110 -6.17 -9.69 -4.79
N ALA A 111 -5.58 -8.79 -4.00
CA ALA A 111 -5.25 -7.43 -4.39
C ALA A 111 -4.00 -7.41 -5.28
N THR A 112 -4.20 -7.12 -6.56
CA THR A 112 -3.10 -7.16 -7.56
C THR A 112 -2.39 -5.83 -7.75
N ARG A 113 -2.95 -4.72 -7.25
CA ARG A 113 -2.41 -3.36 -7.38
C ARG A 113 -2.16 -2.74 -6.01
N LEU A 114 -0.90 -2.40 -5.74
CA LEU A 114 -0.45 -1.89 -4.44
C LEU A 114 0.09 -0.47 -4.61
N VAL A 115 -0.63 0.54 -4.08
CA VAL A 115 -0.31 1.96 -4.28
C VAL A 115 0.77 2.42 -3.31
N PHE A 116 1.93 2.75 -3.85
CA PHE A 116 3.02 3.38 -3.13
C PHE A 116 2.92 4.90 -3.21
N GLY A 117 2.29 5.53 -2.22
CA GLY A 117 2.03 6.97 -2.17
C GLY A 117 2.63 7.70 -0.97
N SER A 118 3.30 7.01 -0.06
CA SER A 118 3.70 7.51 1.27
C SER A 118 4.77 8.61 1.21
N PRO A 119 4.47 9.90 1.42
CA PRO A 119 5.45 10.99 1.33
C PRO A 119 6.52 10.90 2.43
N ALA A 120 6.15 10.52 3.66
CA ALA A 120 7.09 10.41 4.78
C ALA A 120 8.18 9.35 4.55
N ASN A 121 7.84 8.28 3.82
CA ASN A 121 8.74 7.16 3.55
C ASN A 121 9.61 7.37 2.28
N ARG A 122 9.47 8.49 1.59
CA ARG A 122 10.26 8.91 0.43
C ARG A 122 10.75 10.35 0.54
N ASN A 123 11.01 10.81 1.76
CA ASN A 123 11.62 12.11 2.00
C ASN A 123 13.11 12.04 1.63
N ARG A 124 13.47 12.74 0.56
CA ARG A 124 14.84 12.77 0.02
C ARG A 124 15.84 13.61 0.85
N ALA A 125 15.35 14.32 1.86
CA ALA A 125 16.15 15.22 2.71
C ALA A 125 17.00 16.20 1.88
N GLY A 126 18.33 16.18 2.07
CA GLY A 126 19.27 17.06 1.36
C GLY A 126 19.86 16.48 0.06
N LEU A 127 19.33 15.37 -0.47
CA LEU A 127 19.82 14.80 -1.73
C LEU A 127 19.44 15.70 -2.93
N THR A 128 20.36 15.80 -3.89
CA THR A 128 20.07 16.39 -5.19
C THR A 128 19.05 15.55 -5.96
N ASP A 129 18.44 16.14 -7.00
CA ASP A 129 17.48 15.42 -7.85
C ASP A 129 18.11 14.18 -8.50
N THR A 130 19.36 14.27 -8.95
CA THR A 130 20.08 13.17 -9.58
C THR A 130 20.37 12.03 -8.59
N GLU A 131 20.83 12.35 -7.38
CA GLU A 131 21.08 11.35 -6.36
C GLU A 131 19.81 10.66 -5.89
N ALA A 132 18.74 11.44 -5.67
CA ALA A 132 17.45 10.89 -5.28
C ALA A 132 16.88 9.99 -6.38
N TRP A 133 16.99 10.39 -7.64
CA TRP A 133 16.55 9.58 -8.77
C TRP A 133 17.29 8.25 -8.85
N ALA A 134 18.62 8.26 -8.78
CA ALA A 134 19.44 7.04 -8.85
C ALA A 134 19.12 6.06 -7.71
N ARG A 135 19.04 6.56 -6.47
CA ARG A 135 18.69 5.72 -5.30
C ARG A 135 17.28 5.16 -5.39
N ALA A 136 16.32 5.96 -5.86
CA ALA A 136 14.94 5.51 -6.02
C ALA A 136 14.82 4.45 -7.11
N LEU A 137 15.54 4.60 -8.22
CA LEU A 137 15.55 3.62 -9.31
C LEU A 137 16.07 2.26 -8.81
N GLU A 138 17.17 2.26 -8.05
CA GLU A 138 17.72 1.04 -7.44
C GLU A 138 16.71 0.40 -6.46
N PHE A 139 16.14 1.19 -5.54
CA PHE A 139 15.18 0.69 -4.55
C PHE A 139 13.91 0.11 -5.20
N PHE A 140 13.31 0.85 -6.14
CA PHE A 140 12.09 0.40 -6.81
C PHE A 140 12.35 -0.76 -7.76
N GLY A 141 13.56 -0.90 -8.34
CA GLY A 141 13.96 -2.08 -9.09
C GLY A 141 13.89 -3.34 -8.23
N ARG A 142 14.51 -3.31 -7.05
CA ARG A 142 14.45 -4.40 -6.07
C ARG A 142 13.02 -4.68 -5.58
N LEU A 143 12.22 -3.64 -5.36
CA LEU A 143 10.83 -3.80 -4.95
C LEU A 143 9.97 -4.40 -6.08
N ALA A 144 10.26 -4.07 -7.34
CA ALA A 144 9.55 -4.64 -8.49
C ALA A 144 9.80 -6.16 -8.61
N GLU A 145 11.02 -6.63 -8.35
CA GLU A 145 11.35 -8.06 -8.29
C GLU A 145 10.53 -8.76 -7.21
N VAL A 146 10.51 -8.21 -5.99
CA VAL A 146 9.72 -8.74 -4.86
C VAL A 146 8.22 -8.77 -5.18
N ALA A 147 7.70 -7.74 -5.83
CA ALA A 147 6.29 -7.67 -6.23
C ALA A 147 5.95 -8.71 -7.31
N ALA A 148 6.85 -8.89 -8.29
CA ALA A 148 6.70 -9.89 -9.34
C ALA A 148 6.66 -11.32 -8.78
N GLU A 149 7.54 -11.65 -7.82
CA GLU A 149 7.54 -12.94 -7.13
C GLU A 149 6.22 -13.21 -6.39
N ALA A 150 5.59 -12.16 -5.85
CA ALA A 150 4.30 -12.25 -5.18
C ALA A 150 3.10 -12.20 -6.15
N GLY A 151 3.31 -11.94 -7.43
CA GLY A 151 2.25 -11.81 -8.43
C GLY A 151 1.44 -10.52 -8.31
N VAL A 152 2.03 -9.45 -7.75
CA VAL A 152 1.39 -8.13 -7.59
C VAL A 152 2.16 -7.03 -8.30
N THR A 153 1.54 -5.87 -8.48
CA THR A 153 2.13 -4.70 -9.14
C THR A 153 2.20 -3.52 -8.18
N ILE A 154 3.37 -2.90 -8.04
CA ILE A 154 3.51 -1.64 -7.31
C ILE A 154 3.10 -0.47 -8.23
N CYS A 155 2.12 0.29 -7.80
CA CYS A 155 1.63 1.49 -8.48
C CYS A 155 2.25 2.73 -7.83
N LEU A 156 3.11 3.44 -8.54
CA LEU A 156 3.75 4.65 -8.02
C LEU A 156 2.81 5.85 -8.13
N GLU A 157 2.49 6.45 -6.98
CA GLU A 157 1.61 7.62 -6.90
C GLU A 157 2.41 8.92 -6.78
N GLY A 158 2.06 9.92 -7.60
CA GLY A 158 2.52 11.29 -7.43
C GLY A 158 1.77 11.96 -6.27
N VAL A 159 2.49 12.47 -5.27
CA VAL A 159 1.87 13.14 -4.12
C VAL A 159 2.31 14.59 -4.04
N HIS A 160 1.35 15.50 -4.08
CA HIS A 160 1.60 16.94 -4.11
C HIS A 160 2.41 17.42 -2.87
N PRO A 161 3.33 18.42 -3.02
CA PRO A 161 4.15 18.94 -1.93
C PRO A 161 3.36 19.42 -0.70
N HIS A 162 2.11 19.84 -0.89
CA HIS A 162 1.20 20.20 0.21
C HIS A 162 1.06 19.10 1.27
N TYR A 163 1.22 17.83 0.88
CA TYR A 163 1.20 16.67 1.78
C TYR A 163 2.59 16.28 2.30
N GLY A 164 3.57 17.17 2.19
CA GLY A 164 4.93 16.95 2.67
C GLY A 164 5.81 16.13 1.73
N ALA A 165 5.37 15.87 0.49
CA ALA A 165 6.18 15.18 -0.50
C ALA A 165 7.25 16.09 -1.10
N ASN A 166 8.47 15.56 -1.26
CA ASN A 166 9.58 16.24 -1.92
C ASN A 166 10.27 15.36 -2.99
N PHE A 167 9.64 14.23 -3.33
CA PHE A 167 10.07 13.32 -4.40
C PHE A 167 8.84 12.67 -5.06
N MET A 168 8.83 12.60 -6.38
CA MET A 168 7.67 12.19 -7.20
C MET A 168 6.41 12.97 -6.80
N THR A 169 6.47 14.28 -6.99
CA THR A 169 5.43 15.21 -6.52
C THR A 169 4.27 15.39 -7.49
N ASP A 170 4.32 14.72 -8.64
CA ASP A 170 3.31 14.76 -9.68
C ASP A 170 3.24 13.44 -10.46
N THR A 171 2.19 13.27 -11.25
CA THR A 171 1.98 12.09 -12.09
C THR A 171 3.07 11.90 -13.15
N ALA A 172 3.61 12.99 -13.69
CA ALA A 172 4.64 12.93 -14.73
C ALA A 172 5.95 12.34 -14.19
N SER A 173 6.36 12.72 -12.99
CA SER A 173 7.55 12.17 -12.33
C SER A 173 7.38 10.70 -11.95
N SER A 174 6.19 10.30 -11.46
CA SER A 174 5.88 8.90 -11.17
C SER A 174 5.85 8.05 -12.46
N LEU A 175 5.26 8.55 -13.53
CA LEU A 175 5.25 7.87 -14.83
C LEU A 175 6.66 7.71 -15.41
N ARG A 176 7.50 8.75 -15.27
CA ARG A 176 8.90 8.68 -15.71
C ARG A 176 9.68 7.59 -14.94
N MET A 177 9.48 7.48 -13.62
CA MET A 177 10.07 6.44 -12.80
C MET A 177 9.59 5.05 -13.23
N ALA A 178 8.29 4.86 -13.39
CA ALA A 178 7.72 3.59 -13.84
C ALA A 178 8.27 3.15 -15.21
N ARG A 179 8.41 4.09 -16.15
CA ARG A 179 9.01 3.79 -17.48
C ARG A 179 10.50 3.45 -17.44
N ALA A 180 11.22 3.96 -16.46
CA ALA A 180 12.64 3.65 -16.29
C ALA A 180 12.88 2.27 -15.64
N LEU A 181 11.84 1.67 -15.04
CA LEU A 181 11.86 0.35 -14.40
C LEU A 181 11.37 -0.78 -15.31
N ASN A 182 10.65 -0.45 -16.39
CA ASN A 182 10.13 -1.38 -17.39
C ASN A 182 10.93 -1.28 -18.70
#